data_4c7a07d54219427e7eb360d82985b172
#
_entry.id   4c7a07d54219427e7eb360d82985b172
#
_cell.length_a   1.000
_cell.length_b   1.000
_cell.length_c   1.000
_cell.angle_alpha   90.00
_cell.angle_beta   90.00
_cell.angle_gamma   90.00
#
_symmetry.space_group_name_H-M   'P 1'
#
loop_
_entity.id
_entity.type
_entity.pdbx_description
1 polymer ?
#
loop_
_entity_poly.entity_id
_entity_poly.type
_entity_poly.pdbx_seq_one_letter_code
_entity_poly.pdbx_strand_id
1 'polypeptide(L)'
;MVDFLDNQAALNFVVSQRSHIEAEVLKRPYPAIRYAELIPVDTQANPFALSVTHFTQDAVGRAKFVNGKGDDIPLVNIKGTKFEQTVNMAGVGYSFSLEEIGAAQMMGQNLSTDGADAARLAYEQFVDEVAFAGDATLGIEGFFNMTGVTSAAAGATFAASTPDAILGIINTALNAIYSGTLGIEMADTIILPLAEYGRLASTRLGDTNVTILEYIRTANVYTTQTGQPLTIVGDRRLTTRMVVYRRDPSVVKMHMPMPLRFIPPQFVNLEVKVLGMFRFAPVNIRRPGAVRYVTGIAV
;
A
#
# COMPACT_ATOMS: atom_id res chain seq x y z
N MET A 1 -27.73 61.39 20.12
CA MET A 1 -26.67 60.37 20.49
C MET A 1 -26.71 59.38 19.36
N VAL A 2 -25.85 59.55 18.35
CA VAL A 2 -25.79 58.62 17.21
C VAL A 2 -25.09 57.37 17.70
N ASP A 3 -25.78 56.25 17.59
CA ASP A 3 -25.40 55.00 18.14
C ASP A 3 -24.10 54.48 17.48
N PHE A 4 -23.00 54.42 18.19
CA PHE A 4 -21.71 53.91 17.72
C PHE A 4 -21.79 52.43 17.26
N LEU A 5 -22.82 51.71 17.68
CA LEU A 5 -23.08 50.32 17.29
C LEU A 5 -23.58 50.21 15.84
N ASP A 6 -24.28 51.26 15.34
CA ASP A 6 -24.78 51.25 13.97
C ASP A 6 -23.64 51.45 12.94
N ASN A 7 -22.60 52.20 13.30
CA ASN A 7 -21.43 52.41 12.44
C ASN A 7 -20.54 51.16 12.30
N GLN A 8 -20.43 50.35 13.37
CA GLN A 8 -19.67 49.09 13.29
C GLN A 8 -20.41 48.04 12.46
N ALA A 9 -21.73 47.94 12.59
CA ALA A 9 -22.55 47.06 11.78
C ALA A 9 -22.51 47.45 10.29
N ALA A 10 -22.57 48.75 9.99
CA ALA A 10 -22.44 49.29 8.62
C ALA A 10 -21.03 49.06 8.05
N LEU A 11 -19.98 49.19 8.86
CA LEU A 11 -18.59 48.94 8.44
C LEU A 11 -18.34 47.40 8.18
N ASN A 12 -18.87 46.56 9.02
CA ASN A 12 -18.81 45.10 8.82
C ASN A 12 -19.61 44.69 7.57
N PHE A 13 -20.74 45.31 7.30
CA PHE A 13 -21.52 45.07 6.09
C PHE A 13 -20.76 45.51 4.82
N VAL A 14 -20.12 46.67 4.85
CA VAL A 14 -19.32 47.19 3.72
C VAL A 14 -18.05 46.36 3.51
N VAL A 15 -17.41 45.87 4.58
CA VAL A 15 -16.24 44.98 4.48
C VAL A 15 -16.65 43.62 3.94
N SER A 16 -17.81 43.08 4.31
CA SER A 16 -18.33 41.81 3.79
C SER A 16 -18.71 41.89 2.30
N GLN A 17 -19.09 43.06 1.81
CA GLN A 17 -19.37 43.29 0.37
C GLN A 17 -18.11 43.44 -0.49
N ARG A 18 -16.94 43.66 0.12
CA ARG A 18 -15.66 43.76 -0.62
C ARG A 18 -14.99 42.42 -0.87
N SER A 19 -15.36 41.39 -0.15
CA SER A 19 -14.85 40.04 -0.35
C SER A 19 -15.98 39.14 -0.85
N HIS A 20 -15.86 38.68 -2.07
CA HIS A 20 -16.68 37.56 -2.55
C HIS A 20 -16.22 36.30 -1.81
N ILE A 21 -17.06 35.75 -0.93
CA ILE A 21 -16.81 34.51 -0.26
C ILE A 21 -17.31 33.40 -1.21
N GLU A 22 -16.40 32.65 -1.78
CA GLU A 22 -16.76 31.46 -2.54
C GLU A 22 -17.48 30.49 -1.62
N ALA A 23 -18.65 30.02 -2.05
CA ALA A 23 -19.41 29.00 -1.30
C ALA A 23 -18.75 27.60 -1.37
N GLU A 24 -17.78 27.46 -2.26
CA GLU A 24 -17.05 26.21 -2.46
C GLU A 24 -15.82 26.14 -1.55
N VAL A 25 -15.79 25.17 -0.64
CA VAL A 25 -14.62 24.88 0.18
C VAL A 25 -13.63 24.07 -0.63
N LEU A 26 -12.53 24.67 -1.03
CA LEU A 26 -11.46 23.99 -1.76
C LEU A 26 -10.76 22.98 -0.84
N LYS A 27 -11.07 21.70 -0.99
CA LYS A 27 -10.37 20.63 -0.25
C LYS A 27 -8.97 20.44 -0.82
N ARG A 28 -7.97 20.45 0.06
CA ARG A 28 -6.57 20.21 -0.34
C ARG A 28 -6.40 18.80 -0.88
N PRO A 29 -5.80 18.58 -2.07
CA PRO A 29 -5.55 17.23 -2.57
C PRO A 29 -4.49 16.52 -1.72
N TYR A 30 -4.71 15.25 -1.46
CA TYR A 30 -3.79 14.36 -0.74
C TYR A 30 -3.21 13.30 -1.68
N PRO A 31 -2.03 12.74 -1.37
CA PRO A 31 -1.44 11.67 -2.15
C PRO A 31 -2.37 10.46 -2.25
N ALA A 32 -2.33 9.79 -3.40
CA ALA A 32 -3.13 8.59 -3.63
C ALA A 32 -2.79 7.47 -2.64
N ILE A 33 -3.81 6.84 -2.11
CA ILE A 33 -3.75 5.68 -1.21
C ILE A 33 -3.79 4.43 -2.08
N ARG A 34 -2.80 3.55 -1.95
CA ARG A 34 -2.59 2.42 -2.88
C ARG A 34 -2.44 1.06 -2.23
N TYR A 35 -2.46 0.97 -0.90
CA TYR A 35 -2.23 -0.32 -0.24
C TYR A 35 -3.21 -1.40 -0.71
N ALA A 36 -4.49 -1.08 -0.85
CA ALA A 36 -5.51 -2.04 -1.29
C ALA A 36 -5.39 -2.42 -2.78
N GLU A 37 -4.81 -1.52 -3.60
CA GLU A 37 -4.53 -1.79 -5.01
C GLU A 37 -3.36 -2.76 -5.19
N LEU A 38 -2.29 -2.56 -4.41
CA LEU A 38 -1.03 -3.28 -4.57
C LEU A 38 -0.92 -4.53 -3.67
N ILE A 39 -1.58 -4.52 -2.52
CA ILE A 39 -1.51 -5.60 -1.54
C ILE A 39 -2.92 -6.17 -1.33
N PRO A 40 -3.14 -7.47 -1.55
CA PRO A 40 -4.42 -8.12 -1.21
C PRO A 40 -4.75 -7.99 0.28
N VAL A 41 -5.92 -7.41 0.59
CA VAL A 41 -6.38 -7.20 1.96
C VAL A 41 -7.45 -8.25 2.32
N ASP A 42 -7.29 -8.87 3.49
CA ASP A 42 -8.23 -9.85 4.04
C ASP A 42 -8.91 -9.31 5.29
N THR A 43 -10.22 -9.22 5.24
CA THR A 43 -11.06 -8.74 6.33
C THR A 43 -11.82 -9.84 7.06
N GLN A 44 -11.60 -11.12 6.72
CA GLN A 44 -12.40 -12.24 7.23
C GLN A 44 -12.00 -12.68 8.66
N ALA A 45 -10.85 -12.22 9.17
CA ALA A 45 -10.41 -12.58 10.51
C ALA A 45 -11.33 -12.00 11.60
N ASN A 46 -11.39 -12.65 12.78
CA ASN A 46 -12.18 -12.16 13.90
C ASN A 46 -11.71 -10.74 14.31
N PRO A 47 -12.63 -9.76 14.43
CA PRO A 47 -12.29 -8.38 14.76
C PRO A 47 -11.49 -8.20 16.04
N PHE A 48 -11.61 -9.11 17.01
CA PHE A 48 -10.92 -9.06 18.31
C PHE A 48 -9.74 -10.02 18.41
N ALA A 49 -9.35 -10.71 17.32
CA ALA A 49 -8.19 -11.57 17.32
C ALA A 49 -6.91 -10.77 17.67
N LEU A 50 -6.07 -11.31 18.54
CA LEU A 50 -4.77 -10.70 18.92
C LEU A 50 -3.68 -11.05 17.92
N SER A 51 -3.81 -12.16 17.25
CA SER A 51 -2.89 -12.62 16.21
C SER A 51 -3.61 -13.37 15.10
N VAL A 52 -3.01 -13.39 13.93
CA VAL A 52 -3.43 -14.21 12.79
C VAL A 52 -2.35 -15.26 12.55
N THR A 53 -2.75 -16.51 12.61
CA THR A 53 -1.85 -17.65 12.43
C THR A 53 -2.12 -18.31 11.07
N HIS A 54 -1.04 -18.64 10.35
CA HIS A 54 -1.13 -19.49 9.19
C HIS A 54 -0.14 -20.65 9.30
N PHE A 55 -0.51 -21.77 8.73
CA PHE A 55 0.32 -22.97 8.68
C PHE A 55 0.85 -23.15 7.27
N THR A 56 2.15 -23.37 7.14
CA THR A 56 2.77 -23.81 5.91
C THR A 56 3.10 -25.29 6.04
N GLN A 57 2.65 -26.10 5.10
CA GLN A 57 2.94 -27.53 5.07
C GLN A 57 3.90 -27.82 3.94
N ASP A 58 4.94 -28.58 4.24
CA ASP A 58 5.89 -29.08 3.27
C ASP A 58 5.86 -30.62 3.29
N ALA A 59 5.65 -31.21 2.11
CA ALA A 59 5.64 -32.65 1.94
C ALA A 59 7.03 -33.11 1.46
N VAL A 60 7.80 -33.67 2.35
CA VAL A 60 9.16 -34.16 2.06
C VAL A 60 9.13 -35.69 1.88
N GLY A 61 9.47 -36.14 0.68
CA GLY A 61 9.60 -37.55 0.36
C GLY A 61 9.96 -37.75 -1.10
N ARG A 62 10.66 -38.85 -1.39
CA ARG A 62 10.98 -39.29 -2.76
C ARG A 62 10.58 -40.74 -2.95
N ALA A 63 9.91 -41.01 -4.07
CA ALA A 63 9.75 -42.40 -4.52
C ALA A 63 11.08 -42.96 -5.02
N LYS A 64 11.33 -44.25 -4.77
CA LYS A 64 12.43 -44.98 -5.34
C LYS A 64 11.95 -46.28 -5.97
N PHE A 65 12.71 -46.83 -6.91
CA PHE A 65 12.45 -48.18 -7.42
C PHE A 65 12.74 -49.20 -6.31
N VAL A 66 11.79 -50.08 -6.04
CA VAL A 66 11.88 -51.10 -5.00
C VAL A 66 11.84 -52.50 -5.68
N ASN A 67 12.75 -53.36 -5.33
CA ASN A 67 12.68 -54.77 -5.73
C ASN A 67 11.56 -55.49 -4.96
N GLY A 68 10.85 -56.41 -5.59
CA GLY A 68 9.64 -57.05 -5.07
C GLY A 68 9.75 -57.77 -3.70
N LYS A 69 10.89 -57.68 -3.03
CA LYS A 69 11.15 -58.13 -1.63
C LYS A 69 11.62 -56.98 -0.76
N GLY A 70 11.47 -55.73 -1.19
CA GLY A 70 12.04 -54.56 -0.50
C GLY A 70 11.26 -54.16 0.74
N ASP A 71 11.92 -54.29 1.88
CA ASP A 71 11.45 -53.79 3.19
C ASP A 71 11.74 -52.28 3.37
N ASP A 72 12.28 -51.64 2.32
CA ASP A 72 12.79 -50.26 2.32
C ASP A 72 11.96 -49.36 1.41
N ILE A 73 10.67 -49.21 1.73
CA ILE A 73 9.76 -48.27 1.07
C ILE A 73 9.91 -46.91 1.72
N PRO A 74 10.33 -45.83 0.98
CA PRO A 74 10.45 -44.52 1.57
C PRO A 74 9.08 -43.96 1.95
N LEU A 75 8.97 -43.48 3.19
CA LEU A 75 7.77 -42.83 3.71
C LEU A 75 7.83 -41.33 3.46
N VAL A 76 6.70 -40.72 3.07
CA VAL A 76 6.55 -39.31 2.94
C VAL A 76 6.20 -38.71 4.30
N ASN A 77 6.93 -37.67 4.70
CA ASN A 77 6.70 -36.98 5.94
C ASN A 77 6.14 -35.58 5.64
N ILE A 78 5.09 -35.18 6.36
CA ILE A 78 4.50 -33.84 6.26
C ILE A 78 5.04 -33.04 7.44
N LYS A 79 5.79 -31.97 7.14
CA LYS A 79 6.27 -31.00 8.13
C LYS A 79 5.42 -29.75 8.05
N GLY A 80 4.82 -29.36 9.17
CA GLY A 80 4.07 -28.11 9.30
C GLY A 80 4.87 -27.07 10.08
N THR A 81 4.94 -25.86 9.57
CA THR A 81 5.49 -24.70 10.29
C THR A 81 4.37 -23.71 10.56
N LYS A 82 4.27 -23.25 11.81
CA LYS A 82 3.32 -22.25 12.26
C LYS A 82 3.97 -20.88 12.15
N PHE A 83 3.31 -19.96 11.46
CA PHE A 83 3.66 -18.54 11.45
C PHE A 83 2.55 -17.74 12.13
N GLU A 84 2.94 -16.86 13.03
CA GLU A 84 2.01 -16.03 13.79
C GLU A 84 2.35 -14.57 13.59
N GLN A 85 1.33 -13.75 13.31
CA GLN A 85 1.45 -12.33 13.07
C GLN A 85 0.53 -11.58 14.03
N THR A 86 1.08 -10.63 14.78
CA THR A 86 0.34 -9.82 15.75
C THR A 86 -0.58 -8.83 15.04
N VAL A 87 -1.80 -8.69 15.56
CA VAL A 87 -2.76 -7.67 15.13
C VAL A 87 -2.67 -6.48 16.05
N ASN A 88 -2.33 -5.32 15.51
CA ASN A 88 -2.22 -4.08 16.26
C ASN A 88 -3.52 -3.29 16.21
N MET A 89 -3.84 -2.61 17.32
CA MET A 89 -4.97 -1.70 17.41
C MET A 89 -4.47 -0.28 17.27
N ALA A 90 -5.15 0.49 16.43
CA ALA A 90 -4.93 1.92 16.28
C ALA A 90 -6.27 2.66 16.33
N GLY A 91 -6.22 3.96 16.54
CA GLY A 91 -7.40 4.80 16.64
C GLY A 91 -7.17 6.18 16.04
N VAL A 92 -8.24 6.76 15.53
CA VAL A 92 -8.31 8.14 15.06
C VAL A 92 -9.68 8.68 15.44
N GLY A 93 -9.74 9.92 15.87
CA GLY A 93 -11.02 10.54 16.25
C GLY A 93 -11.04 12.02 15.92
N TYR A 94 -12.17 12.61 16.10
CA TYR A 94 -12.37 14.05 15.98
C TYR A 94 -13.22 14.56 17.13
N SER A 95 -13.06 15.84 17.46
CA SER A 95 -13.85 16.49 18.50
C SER A 95 -14.28 17.87 18.03
N PHE A 96 -15.39 18.34 18.55
CA PHE A 96 -15.89 19.69 18.35
C PHE A 96 -16.28 20.28 19.70
N SER A 97 -15.92 21.55 19.91
CA SER A 97 -16.41 22.31 21.05
C SER A 97 -17.88 22.69 20.87
N LEU A 98 -18.61 22.94 21.97
CA LEU A 98 -19.98 23.42 21.89
C LEU A 98 -20.09 24.75 21.17
N GLU A 99 -19.07 25.60 21.26
CA GLU A 99 -18.99 26.88 20.55
C GLU A 99 -18.88 26.69 19.03
N GLU A 100 -18.00 25.78 18.57
CA GLU A 100 -17.88 25.44 17.15
C GLU A 100 -19.18 24.85 16.59
N ILE A 101 -19.86 23.99 17.35
CA ILE A 101 -21.16 23.44 16.96
C ILE A 101 -22.18 24.53 16.79
N GLY A 102 -22.24 25.50 17.75
CA GLY A 102 -23.15 26.66 17.67
C GLY A 102 -22.84 27.52 16.47
N ALA A 103 -21.58 27.86 16.21
CA ALA A 103 -21.17 28.64 15.06
C ALA A 103 -21.49 27.94 13.73
N ALA A 104 -21.25 26.63 13.63
CA ALA A 104 -21.57 25.86 12.43
C ALA A 104 -23.07 25.79 12.14
N GLN A 105 -23.90 25.68 13.18
CA GLN A 105 -25.36 25.73 13.04
C GLN A 105 -25.83 27.10 12.48
N MET A 106 -25.22 28.19 12.92
CA MET A 106 -25.51 29.54 12.38
C MET A 106 -25.09 29.68 10.92
N MET A 107 -24.00 28.99 10.50
CA MET A 107 -23.48 29.08 9.12
C MET A 107 -24.03 27.95 8.21
N GLY A 108 -24.84 27.04 8.72
CA GLY A 108 -25.39 25.93 7.95
C GLY A 108 -24.33 24.89 7.52
N GLN A 109 -23.18 24.82 8.21
CA GLN A 109 -22.11 23.88 7.94
C GLN A 109 -22.30 22.54 8.67
N ASN A 110 -21.93 21.44 8.04
CA ASN A 110 -22.05 20.10 8.62
C ASN A 110 -20.68 19.59 9.12
N LEU A 111 -20.28 20.04 10.30
CA LEU A 111 -19.00 19.65 10.95
C LEU A 111 -18.84 18.14 11.11
N SER A 112 -19.94 17.43 11.38
CA SER A 112 -19.88 15.98 11.62
C SER A 112 -19.40 15.20 10.39
N THR A 113 -19.85 15.58 9.20
CA THR A 113 -19.43 14.97 7.94
C THR A 113 -17.96 15.28 7.64
N ASP A 114 -17.56 16.54 7.78
CA ASP A 114 -16.17 16.97 7.51
C ASP A 114 -15.18 16.33 8.50
N GLY A 115 -15.56 16.22 9.76
CA GLY A 115 -14.77 15.53 10.78
C GLY A 115 -14.62 14.02 10.50
N ALA A 116 -15.70 13.37 10.09
CA ALA A 116 -15.68 11.94 9.73
C ALA A 116 -14.83 11.69 8.48
N ASP A 117 -14.93 12.53 7.45
CA ASP A 117 -14.11 12.45 6.24
C ASP A 117 -12.63 12.67 6.54
N ALA A 118 -12.29 13.65 7.37
CA ALA A 118 -10.92 13.90 7.80
C ALA A 118 -10.33 12.73 8.58
N ALA A 119 -11.10 12.16 9.51
CA ALA A 119 -10.68 10.99 10.28
C ALA A 119 -10.50 9.76 9.40
N ARG A 120 -11.40 9.53 8.42
CA ARG A 120 -11.27 8.46 7.44
C ARG A 120 -10.02 8.62 6.59
N LEU A 121 -9.75 9.81 6.11
CA LEU A 121 -8.54 10.09 5.34
C LEU A 121 -7.28 9.84 6.16
N ALA A 122 -7.23 10.29 7.41
CA ALA A 122 -6.10 10.04 8.31
C ALA A 122 -5.89 8.54 8.57
N TYR A 123 -6.97 7.77 8.74
CA TYR A 123 -6.92 6.32 8.85
C TYR A 123 -6.31 5.67 7.60
N GLU A 124 -6.81 6.01 6.42
CA GLU A 124 -6.34 5.43 5.17
C GLU A 124 -4.86 5.78 4.90
N GLN A 125 -4.44 7.01 5.19
CA GLN A 125 -3.04 7.43 5.08
C GLN A 125 -2.13 6.67 6.04
N PHE A 126 -2.57 6.48 7.28
CA PHE A 126 -1.80 5.75 8.29
C PHE A 126 -1.62 4.28 7.90
N VAL A 127 -2.71 3.61 7.48
CA VAL A 127 -2.65 2.22 7.01
C VAL A 127 -1.75 2.07 5.79
N ASP A 128 -1.84 3.00 4.84
CA ASP A 128 -1.03 3.02 3.63
C ASP A 128 0.46 3.22 3.94
N GLU A 129 0.80 4.09 4.90
CA GLU A 129 2.18 4.30 5.34
C GLU A 129 2.76 3.07 6.02
N VAL A 130 2.03 2.51 7.00
CA VAL A 130 2.47 1.31 7.73
C VAL A 130 2.56 0.10 6.80
N ALA A 131 1.65 -0.05 5.85
CA ALA A 131 1.69 -1.17 4.89
C ALA A 131 2.97 -1.17 4.05
N PHE A 132 3.45 0.00 3.61
CA PHE A 132 4.61 0.08 2.73
C PHE A 132 5.94 0.35 3.46
N ALA A 133 5.96 1.28 4.40
CA ALA A 133 7.17 1.70 5.12
C ALA A 133 7.36 0.96 6.45
N GLY A 134 6.26 0.48 7.05
CA GLY A 134 6.27 -0.09 8.39
C GLY A 134 6.23 0.98 9.49
N ASP A 135 6.42 0.55 10.74
CA ASP A 135 6.53 1.42 11.91
C ASP A 135 7.74 1.00 12.76
N ALA A 136 8.76 1.84 12.76
CA ALA A 136 9.99 1.59 13.49
C ALA A 136 9.78 1.56 15.01
N THR A 137 8.78 2.30 15.52
CA THR A 137 8.49 2.37 16.99
C THR A 137 7.98 1.03 17.51
N LEU A 138 7.19 0.33 16.69
CA LEU A 138 6.65 -0.99 17.01
C LEU A 138 7.49 -2.15 16.43
N GLY A 139 8.60 -1.85 15.72
CA GLY A 139 9.41 -2.85 15.04
C GLY A 139 8.67 -3.56 13.91
N ILE A 140 7.71 -2.88 13.29
CA ILE A 140 6.92 -3.40 12.17
C ILE A 140 7.62 -3.08 10.87
N GLU A 141 7.91 -4.11 10.08
CA GLU A 141 8.44 -3.97 8.72
C GLU A 141 7.31 -3.74 7.72
N GLY A 142 7.55 -2.87 6.74
CA GLY A 142 6.64 -2.63 5.63
C GLY A 142 7.00 -3.46 4.39
N PHE A 143 6.14 -3.41 3.40
CA PHE A 143 6.33 -4.17 2.15
C PHE A 143 7.63 -3.82 1.41
N PHE A 144 8.14 -2.60 1.55
CA PHE A 144 9.34 -2.16 0.85
C PHE A 144 10.65 -2.44 1.59
N ASN A 145 10.61 -2.81 2.86
CA ASN A 145 11.80 -3.02 3.69
C ASN A 145 11.80 -4.34 4.48
N MET A 146 10.98 -5.30 4.07
CA MET A 146 10.84 -6.57 4.77
C MET A 146 12.13 -7.39 4.71
N THR A 147 12.55 -7.90 5.86
CA THR A 147 13.67 -8.84 5.97
C THR A 147 13.30 -10.19 5.36
N GLY A 148 14.30 -10.91 4.84
CA GLY A 148 14.08 -12.23 4.20
C GLY A 148 13.71 -12.16 2.72
N VAL A 149 13.44 -10.97 2.16
CA VAL A 149 13.26 -10.78 0.72
C VAL A 149 14.62 -10.60 0.06
N THR A 150 14.86 -11.33 -1.03
CA THR A 150 16.12 -11.26 -1.77
C THR A 150 16.27 -9.89 -2.44
N SER A 151 17.43 -9.26 -2.25
CA SER A 151 17.81 -8.00 -2.91
C SER A 151 18.94 -8.24 -3.91
N ALA A 152 18.90 -7.55 -5.05
CA ALA A 152 19.97 -7.54 -6.05
C ALA A 152 20.22 -6.12 -6.56
N ALA A 153 21.45 -5.85 -6.98
CA ALA A 153 21.79 -4.60 -7.64
C ALA A 153 21.41 -4.65 -9.13
N ALA A 154 20.90 -3.53 -9.67
CA ALA A 154 20.57 -3.40 -11.08
C ALA A 154 21.82 -3.34 -11.98
N GLY A 155 22.95 -2.94 -11.43
CA GLY A 155 24.19 -2.74 -12.18
C GLY A 155 24.30 -1.39 -12.89
N ALA A 156 23.17 -0.77 -13.24
CA ALA A 156 23.12 0.55 -13.84
C ALA A 156 21.78 1.24 -13.51
N THR A 157 21.81 2.58 -13.51
CA THR A 157 20.58 3.38 -13.32
C THR A 157 19.77 3.43 -14.62
N PHE A 158 18.47 3.58 -14.53
CA PHE A 158 17.61 3.72 -15.71
C PHE A 158 17.93 4.98 -16.52
N ALA A 159 18.41 6.04 -15.82
CA ALA A 159 18.86 7.27 -16.47
C ALA A 159 20.05 7.09 -17.41
N ALA A 160 20.94 6.18 -17.08
CA ALA A 160 22.16 5.91 -17.83
C ALA A 160 22.02 4.71 -18.78
N SER A 161 20.88 4.04 -18.80
CA SER A 161 20.66 2.81 -19.53
C SER A 161 19.85 3.03 -20.82
N THR A 162 20.16 2.25 -21.85
CA THR A 162 19.33 2.16 -23.06
C THR A 162 18.02 1.43 -22.76
N PRO A 163 16.96 1.60 -23.57
CA PRO A 163 15.69 0.89 -23.38
C PRO A 163 15.84 -0.63 -23.30
N ASP A 164 16.71 -1.22 -24.12
CA ASP A 164 16.99 -2.66 -24.09
C ASP A 164 17.73 -3.09 -22.82
N ALA A 165 18.63 -2.24 -22.31
CA ALA A 165 19.30 -2.51 -21.04
C ALA A 165 18.30 -2.46 -19.85
N ILE A 166 17.35 -1.51 -19.85
CA ILE A 166 16.28 -1.44 -18.85
C ILE A 166 15.39 -2.69 -18.92
N LEU A 167 14.98 -3.09 -20.13
CA LEU A 167 14.24 -4.34 -20.32
C LEU A 167 15.05 -5.55 -19.82
N GLY A 168 16.36 -5.58 -20.08
CA GLY A 168 17.27 -6.61 -19.58
C GLY A 168 17.32 -6.70 -18.05
N ILE A 169 17.37 -5.56 -17.35
CA ILE A 169 17.34 -5.49 -15.87
C ILE A 169 16.01 -6.06 -15.35
N ILE A 170 14.88 -5.68 -15.94
CA ILE A 170 13.55 -6.15 -15.55
C ILE A 170 13.40 -7.65 -15.82
N ASN A 171 13.78 -8.12 -17.00
CA ASN A 171 13.73 -9.55 -17.33
C ASN A 171 14.65 -10.39 -16.43
N THR A 172 15.80 -9.86 -16.03
CA THR A 172 16.69 -10.51 -15.07
C THR A 172 16.00 -10.68 -13.71
N ALA A 173 15.27 -9.67 -13.25
CA ALA A 173 14.53 -9.74 -12.00
C ALA A 173 13.36 -10.74 -12.07
N LEU A 174 12.59 -10.74 -13.15
CA LEU A 174 11.50 -11.69 -13.41
C LEU A 174 12.01 -13.13 -13.47
N ASN A 175 13.06 -13.38 -14.27
CA ASN A 175 13.67 -14.70 -14.41
C ASN A 175 14.27 -15.20 -13.10
N ALA A 176 14.82 -14.31 -12.28
CA ALA A 176 15.40 -14.69 -10.99
C ALA A 176 14.32 -15.17 -9.99
N ILE A 177 13.11 -14.63 -10.03
CA ILE A 177 11.97 -15.14 -9.26
C ILE A 177 11.53 -16.49 -9.84
N TYR A 178 11.35 -16.59 -11.15
CA TYR A 178 10.90 -17.80 -11.82
C TYR A 178 11.87 -18.97 -11.62
N SER A 179 13.16 -18.76 -11.84
CA SER A 179 14.20 -19.78 -11.63
C SER A 179 14.41 -20.09 -10.15
N GLY A 180 14.38 -19.09 -9.28
CA GLY A 180 14.53 -19.26 -7.83
C GLY A 180 13.39 -20.05 -7.19
N THR A 181 12.21 -20.01 -7.78
CA THR A 181 11.04 -20.80 -7.35
C THR A 181 10.84 -22.08 -8.16
N LEU A 182 11.83 -22.51 -8.93
CA LEU A 182 11.77 -23.70 -9.78
C LEU A 182 10.58 -23.71 -10.76
N GLY A 183 10.23 -22.53 -11.28
CA GLY A 183 9.14 -22.37 -12.23
C GLY A 183 7.73 -22.31 -11.60
N ILE A 184 7.61 -22.22 -10.28
CA ILE A 184 6.32 -22.20 -9.58
C ILE A 184 5.71 -20.79 -9.58
N GLU A 185 6.53 -19.78 -9.29
CA GLU A 185 6.04 -18.39 -9.12
C GLU A 185 6.61 -17.49 -10.21
N MET A 186 5.74 -16.70 -10.81
CA MET A 186 6.11 -15.69 -11.78
C MET A 186 5.55 -14.34 -11.36
N ALA A 187 6.41 -13.32 -11.28
CA ALA A 187 5.99 -11.99 -10.89
C ALA A 187 5.18 -11.33 -12.01
N ASP A 188 4.10 -10.67 -11.64
CA ASP A 188 3.15 -9.98 -12.51
C ASP A 188 3.11 -8.47 -12.29
N THR A 189 3.73 -7.99 -11.20
CA THR A 189 3.64 -6.59 -10.77
C THR A 189 5.02 -6.05 -10.43
N ILE A 190 5.31 -4.83 -10.92
CA ILE A 190 6.51 -4.08 -10.61
C ILE A 190 6.12 -2.72 -10.05
N ILE A 191 6.73 -2.35 -8.92
CA ILE A 191 6.60 -1.01 -8.33
C ILE A 191 7.93 -0.28 -8.54
N LEU A 192 7.87 0.87 -9.19
CA LEU A 192 9.02 1.74 -9.49
C LEU A 192 8.97 3.03 -8.67
N PRO A 193 10.11 3.70 -8.47
CA PRO A 193 10.12 5.10 -8.06
C PRO A 193 9.28 5.96 -9.02
N LEU A 194 8.52 6.91 -8.48
CA LEU A 194 7.63 7.75 -9.28
C LEU A 194 8.38 8.53 -10.36
N ALA A 195 9.61 8.99 -10.07
CA ALA A 195 10.47 9.70 -11.03
C ALA A 195 10.85 8.81 -12.22
N GLU A 196 11.24 7.56 -11.95
CA GLU A 196 11.62 6.62 -13.01
C GLU A 196 10.41 6.17 -13.82
N TYR A 197 9.26 5.94 -13.17
CA TYR A 197 8.01 5.67 -13.86
C TYR A 197 7.65 6.81 -14.83
N GLY A 198 7.71 8.07 -14.37
CA GLY A 198 7.45 9.25 -15.19
C GLY A 198 8.43 9.37 -16.37
N ARG A 199 9.71 9.06 -16.16
CA ARG A 199 10.73 9.02 -17.22
C ARG A 199 10.39 7.98 -18.29
N LEU A 200 10.11 6.74 -17.89
CA LEU A 200 9.77 5.65 -18.83
C LEU A 200 8.48 5.93 -19.61
N ALA A 201 7.52 6.60 -18.97
CA ALA A 201 6.25 6.96 -19.60
C ALA A 201 6.37 8.12 -20.61
N SER A 202 7.33 9.04 -20.39
CA SER A 202 7.52 10.22 -21.23
C SER A 202 8.54 10.03 -22.35
N THR A 203 9.47 9.09 -22.20
CA THR A 203 10.55 8.86 -23.17
C THR A 203 10.08 7.88 -24.25
N ARG A 204 10.28 8.25 -25.51
CA ARG A 204 10.01 7.40 -26.66
C ARG A 204 11.10 6.35 -26.87
N LEU A 205 10.74 5.23 -27.43
CA LEU A 205 11.65 4.17 -27.85
C LEU A 205 12.25 4.54 -29.22
N GLY A 206 13.42 5.18 -29.22
CA GLY A 206 14.06 5.65 -30.44
C GLY A 206 13.14 6.52 -31.30
N ASP A 207 13.12 6.28 -32.61
CA ASP A 207 12.28 7.01 -33.57
C ASP A 207 10.86 6.45 -33.70
N THR A 208 10.39 5.66 -32.76
CA THR A 208 9.04 5.07 -32.75
C THR A 208 8.04 5.95 -32.01
N ASN A 209 6.72 5.69 -32.23
CA ASN A 209 5.64 6.34 -31.47
C ASN A 209 5.32 5.61 -30.15
N VAL A 210 6.10 4.59 -29.77
CA VAL A 210 5.88 3.80 -28.55
C VAL A 210 6.75 4.37 -27.42
N THR A 211 6.24 4.44 -26.21
CA THR A 211 7.04 4.81 -25.04
C THR A 211 7.85 3.62 -24.52
N ILE A 212 8.94 3.91 -23.81
CA ILE A 212 9.75 2.85 -23.17
C ILE A 212 8.87 2.04 -22.19
N LEU A 213 7.96 2.68 -21.48
CA LEU A 213 7.06 2.00 -20.55
C LEU A 213 6.16 0.97 -21.24
N GLU A 214 5.58 1.34 -22.38
CA GLU A 214 4.70 0.45 -23.16
C GLU A 214 5.50 -0.70 -23.78
N TYR A 215 6.70 -0.43 -24.28
CA TYR A 215 7.62 -1.46 -24.75
C TYR A 215 7.95 -2.48 -23.65
N ILE A 216 8.31 -2.03 -22.44
CA ILE A 216 8.63 -2.91 -21.32
C ILE A 216 7.39 -3.71 -20.89
N ARG A 217 6.20 -3.09 -20.89
CA ARG A 217 4.94 -3.75 -20.51
C ARG A 217 4.58 -4.92 -21.43
N THR A 218 4.92 -4.83 -22.70
CA THR A 218 4.53 -5.81 -23.73
C THR A 218 5.65 -6.78 -24.12
N ALA A 219 6.92 -6.34 -24.12
CA ALA A 219 8.06 -7.11 -24.61
C ALA A 219 8.89 -7.77 -23.48
N ASN A 220 8.26 -8.23 -22.41
CA ASN A 220 8.93 -8.88 -21.29
C ASN A 220 8.66 -10.39 -21.24
N VAL A 221 9.42 -11.11 -20.41
CA VAL A 221 9.32 -12.57 -20.23
C VAL A 221 7.94 -12.99 -19.70
N TYR A 222 7.35 -12.24 -18.76
CA TYR A 222 6.03 -12.53 -18.22
C TYR A 222 4.95 -12.49 -19.31
N THR A 223 4.91 -11.43 -20.11
CA THR A 223 3.93 -11.28 -21.21
C THR A 223 4.12 -12.38 -22.26
N THR A 224 5.37 -12.74 -22.58
CA THR A 224 5.66 -13.80 -23.55
C THR A 224 5.15 -15.16 -23.09
N GLN A 225 5.21 -15.45 -21.78
CA GLN A 225 4.76 -16.74 -21.26
C GLN A 225 3.27 -16.81 -20.95
N THR A 226 2.68 -15.70 -20.47
CA THR A 226 1.30 -15.68 -19.97
C THR A 226 0.30 -15.06 -20.95
N GLY A 227 0.79 -14.29 -21.93
CA GLY A 227 -0.06 -13.48 -22.81
C GLY A 227 -0.70 -12.26 -22.14
N GLN A 228 -0.42 -12.01 -20.85
CA GLN A 228 -0.95 -10.87 -20.09
C GLN A 228 0.09 -9.76 -19.97
N PRO A 229 -0.31 -8.47 -20.04
CA PRO A 229 0.62 -7.37 -19.86
C PRO A 229 1.14 -7.30 -18.42
N LEU A 230 2.41 -6.95 -18.27
CA LEU A 230 3.02 -6.72 -16.95
C LEU A 230 2.46 -5.45 -16.31
N THR A 231 2.04 -5.53 -15.06
CA THR A 231 1.56 -4.38 -14.30
C THR A 231 2.75 -3.58 -13.76
N ILE A 232 2.88 -2.32 -14.20
CA ILE A 232 3.96 -1.43 -13.74
C ILE A 232 3.32 -0.19 -13.11
N VAL A 233 3.68 0.09 -11.87
CA VAL A 233 3.12 1.18 -11.06
C VAL A 233 4.24 2.03 -10.48
N GLY A 234 4.05 3.37 -10.44
CA GLY A 234 4.97 4.28 -9.76
C GLY A 234 4.54 4.55 -8.33
N ASP A 235 5.42 4.45 -7.36
CA ASP A 235 5.17 4.83 -5.97
C ASP A 235 6.15 5.91 -5.49
N ARG A 236 5.65 6.89 -4.73
CA ARG A 236 6.41 8.05 -4.21
C ARG A 236 7.38 7.68 -3.09
N ARG A 237 7.17 6.57 -2.40
CA ARG A 237 8.00 6.12 -1.26
C ARG A 237 9.27 5.42 -1.70
N LEU A 238 9.26 4.90 -2.92
CA LEU A 238 10.46 4.32 -3.50
C LEU A 238 11.34 5.43 -4.10
N THR A 239 12.65 5.36 -3.84
CA THR A 239 13.64 6.31 -4.35
C THR A 239 14.63 5.64 -5.28
N THR A 240 15.39 4.65 -4.80
CA THR A 240 16.53 4.05 -5.51
C THR A 240 16.32 2.59 -5.89
N ARG A 241 15.19 1.99 -5.49
CA ARG A 241 14.91 0.57 -5.73
C ARG A 241 13.57 0.35 -6.39
N MET A 242 13.42 -0.78 -7.06
CA MET A 242 12.13 -1.30 -7.50
C MET A 242 11.79 -2.59 -6.74
N VAL A 243 10.49 -2.87 -6.67
CA VAL A 243 9.94 -4.10 -6.08
C VAL A 243 9.26 -4.89 -7.19
N VAL A 244 9.68 -6.13 -7.35
CA VAL A 244 9.12 -7.07 -8.32
C VAL A 244 8.49 -8.21 -7.55
N TYR A 245 7.20 -8.49 -7.76
CA TYR A 245 6.49 -9.50 -7.00
C TYR A 245 5.29 -10.06 -7.75
N ARG A 246 4.78 -11.19 -7.29
CA ARG A 246 3.49 -11.71 -7.72
C ARG A 246 2.39 -11.19 -6.81
N ARG A 247 1.41 -10.47 -7.37
CA ARG A 247 0.27 -9.93 -6.64
C ARG A 247 -0.80 -11.01 -6.42
N ASP A 248 -0.54 -11.91 -5.50
CA ASP A 248 -1.44 -13.02 -5.16
C ASP A 248 -1.58 -13.14 -3.63
N PRO A 249 -2.79 -13.38 -3.07
CA PRO A 249 -3.00 -13.56 -1.63
C PRO A 249 -2.19 -14.72 -1.02
N SER A 250 -1.73 -15.68 -1.82
CA SER A 250 -0.83 -16.76 -1.38
C SER A 250 0.62 -16.29 -1.19
N VAL A 251 1.01 -15.19 -1.84
CA VAL A 251 2.37 -14.62 -1.82
C VAL A 251 2.45 -13.48 -0.83
N VAL A 252 1.61 -12.46 -1.01
CA VAL A 252 1.58 -11.25 -0.20
C VAL A 252 0.16 -11.00 0.28
N LYS A 253 -0.02 -10.75 1.57
CA LYS A 253 -1.34 -10.51 2.15
C LYS A 253 -1.25 -9.59 3.36
N MET A 254 -2.24 -8.75 3.54
CA MET A 254 -2.46 -7.94 4.72
C MET A 254 -3.78 -8.31 5.37
N HIS A 255 -3.79 -8.53 6.67
CA HIS A 255 -5.01 -8.83 7.41
C HIS A 255 -5.54 -7.57 8.09
N MET A 256 -6.81 -7.26 7.85
CA MET A 256 -7.52 -6.14 8.49
C MET A 256 -8.80 -6.66 9.16
N PRO A 257 -8.67 -7.27 10.36
CA PRO A 257 -9.82 -7.83 11.06
C PRO A 257 -10.91 -6.82 11.39
N MET A 258 -10.53 -5.56 11.64
CA MET A 258 -11.48 -4.49 11.94
C MET A 258 -11.10 -3.23 11.14
N PRO A 259 -11.83 -2.91 10.06
CA PRO A 259 -11.76 -1.61 9.42
C PRO A 259 -12.18 -0.48 10.37
N LEU A 260 -11.94 0.77 9.98
CA LEU A 260 -12.32 1.92 10.81
C LEU A 260 -13.79 1.87 11.22
N ARG A 261 -14.02 1.87 12.52
CA ARG A 261 -15.35 1.89 13.13
C ARG A 261 -15.43 3.01 14.15
N PHE A 262 -16.38 3.91 13.96
CA PHE A 262 -16.66 4.99 14.93
C PHE A 262 -17.52 4.47 16.08
N ILE A 263 -17.19 4.93 17.29
CA ILE A 263 -17.99 4.76 18.50
C ILE A 263 -19.01 5.90 18.56
N PRO A 264 -20.19 5.71 19.17
CA PRO A 264 -21.15 6.78 19.37
C PRO A 264 -20.52 8.04 19.98
N PRO A 265 -20.98 9.24 19.58
CA PRO A 265 -20.48 10.50 20.14
C PRO A 265 -20.54 10.52 21.67
N GLN A 266 -19.49 11.01 22.30
CA GLN A 266 -19.39 11.13 23.74
C GLN A 266 -19.23 12.60 24.13
N PHE A 267 -20.05 13.05 25.09
CA PHE A 267 -19.89 14.37 25.69
C PHE A 267 -18.86 14.30 26.80
N VAL A 268 -17.78 15.06 26.64
CA VAL A 268 -16.70 15.17 27.63
C VAL A 268 -16.45 16.64 27.88
N ASN A 269 -16.88 17.15 29.04
CA ASN A 269 -16.86 18.58 29.36
C ASN A 269 -17.66 19.40 28.32
N LEU A 270 -17.01 20.39 27.70
CA LEU A 270 -17.60 21.27 26.68
C LEU A 270 -17.29 20.79 25.24
N GLU A 271 -16.92 19.53 25.08
CA GLU A 271 -16.59 18.94 23.77
C GLU A 271 -17.46 17.70 23.49
N VAL A 272 -17.77 17.51 22.22
CA VAL A 272 -18.30 16.26 21.69
C VAL A 272 -17.16 15.53 20.99
N LYS A 273 -16.82 14.34 21.49
CA LYS A 273 -15.76 13.49 20.94
C LYS A 273 -16.35 12.29 20.21
N VAL A 274 -15.87 12.04 18.99
CA VAL A 274 -16.19 10.84 18.21
C VAL A 274 -14.88 10.09 17.98
N LEU A 275 -14.75 8.96 18.67
CA LEU A 275 -13.57 8.12 18.58
C LEU A 275 -13.78 7.02 17.57
N GLY A 276 -12.80 6.78 16.72
CA GLY A 276 -12.76 5.65 15.80
C GLY A 276 -11.64 4.71 16.19
N MET A 277 -11.88 3.41 16.05
CA MET A 277 -10.91 2.36 16.26
C MET A 277 -10.82 1.47 15.03
N PHE A 278 -9.64 0.92 14.79
CA PHE A 278 -9.40 -0.06 13.73
C PHE A 278 -8.29 -1.01 14.15
N ARG A 279 -8.24 -2.18 13.53
CA ARG A 279 -7.21 -3.18 13.81
C ARG A 279 -6.74 -3.82 12.53
N PHE A 280 -5.43 -3.90 12.38
CA PHE A 280 -4.81 -4.55 11.23
C PHE A 280 -3.49 -5.20 11.64
N ALA A 281 -3.08 -6.19 10.87
CA ALA A 281 -1.76 -6.80 10.97
C ALA A 281 -0.85 -6.18 9.89
N PRO A 282 0.45 -6.11 10.11
CA PRO A 282 1.42 -5.72 9.09
C PRO A 282 1.29 -6.56 7.82
N VAL A 283 1.92 -6.13 6.75
CA VAL A 283 1.98 -6.92 5.51
C VAL A 283 2.75 -8.22 5.78
N ASN A 284 2.22 -9.33 5.29
CA ASN A 284 2.85 -10.63 5.39
C ASN A 284 3.26 -11.15 4.01
N ILE A 285 4.55 -11.37 3.81
CA ILE A 285 5.07 -12.06 2.63
C ILE A 285 5.19 -13.54 2.99
N ARG A 286 4.22 -14.33 2.54
CA ARG A 286 4.15 -15.77 2.81
C ARG A 286 5.16 -16.58 2.02
N ARG A 287 5.51 -16.08 0.82
CA ARG A 287 6.49 -16.70 -0.09
C ARG A 287 7.55 -15.68 -0.49
N PRO A 288 8.62 -15.52 0.32
CA PRO A 288 9.67 -14.52 0.04
C PRO A 288 10.36 -14.71 -1.31
N GLY A 289 10.43 -15.93 -1.81
CA GLY A 289 11.01 -16.26 -3.12
C GLY A 289 10.24 -15.67 -4.31
N ALA A 290 8.95 -15.30 -4.14
CA ALA A 290 8.12 -14.68 -5.16
C ALA A 290 8.14 -13.14 -5.11
N VAL A 291 8.99 -12.56 -4.26
CA VAL A 291 9.22 -11.12 -4.13
C VAL A 291 10.71 -10.84 -4.25
N ARG A 292 11.09 -9.77 -4.93
CA ARG A 292 12.48 -9.36 -5.11
C ARG A 292 12.63 -7.85 -5.10
N TYR A 293 13.64 -7.37 -4.41
CA TYR A 293 14.07 -5.98 -4.46
C TYR A 293 15.23 -5.82 -5.45
N VAL A 294 15.18 -4.78 -6.28
CA VAL A 294 16.31 -4.42 -7.15
C VAL A 294 16.71 -2.99 -6.83
N THR A 295 17.95 -2.84 -6.35
CA THR A 295 18.51 -1.57 -5.90
C THR A 295 19.39 -0.92 -6.96
N GLY A 296 19.56 0.40 -6.88
CA GLY A 296 20.45 1.13 -7.79
C GLY A 296 19.88 1.38 -9.18
N ILE A 297 18.55 1.43 -9.31
CA ILE A 297 17.88 1.79 -10.57
C ILE A 297 17.78 3.31 -10.76
N ALA A 298 17.86 4.08 -9.68
CA ALA A 298 17.88 5.55 -9.64
C ALA A 298 19.01 6.05 -8.73
N VAL A 299 19.38 7.33 -8.89
CA VAL A 299 20.41 8.02 -8.09
C VAL A 299 19.79 8.63 -6.83
#